data_d50338aa9a38b3ae30a7792893ae5ef9
#
_entry.id   d50338aa9a38b3ae30a7792893ae5ef9
#
_cell.length_a   1.000
_cell.length_b   1.000
_cell.length_c   1.000
_cell.angle_alpha   90.00
_cell.angle_beta   90.00
_cell.angle_gamma   90.00
#
_symmetry.space_group_name_H-M   'P 1'
#
loop_
_entity.id
_entity.type
_entity.pdbx_description
1 polymer ?
#
loop_
_entity_poly.entity_id
_entity_poly.type
_entity_poly.pdbx_seq_one_letter_code
_entity_poly.pdbx_strand_id
1 'polypeptide(L)'
;VNAAYSEYDYTDQQQQIIVVTQSGSLAGKTFNAGESEMTGFELETKYAITDNTQIDFNYYSSDTSFKSFVIPTARPPLNFTGNQMNYSPESAYNIAFTTVSDDDSSILRVAYSYKDEYFMDPSNRYISMQDSYGVANVSYTKYFTDDWKMKIFCTNCTDEIYKTQVTTFAIPYGGGGRNYYANARRIGVEITKTF
;
A
#
# COMPACT_ATOMS: atom_id res chain seq x y z
N VAL A 1 -4.44 -3.59 -23.02
CA VAL A 1 -5.05 -4.25 -21.86
C VAL A 1 -4.25 -5.49 -21.56
N ASN A 2 -3.84 -5.66 -20.29
CA ASN A 2 -3.20 -6.86 -19.77
C ASN A 2 -4.03 -7.37 -18.60
N ALA A 3 -4.17 -8.70 -18.50
CA ALA A 3 -4.79 -9.35 -17.35
C ALA A 3 -3.94 -10.54 -16.94
N ALA A 4 -3.81 -10.76 -15.64
CA ALA A 4 -3.10 -11.90 -15.08
C ALA A 4 -3.88 -12.49 -13.91
N TYR A 5 -3.83 -13.80 -13.78
CA TYR A 5 -4.25 -14.54 -12.60
C TYR A 5 -3.06 -15.29 -12.06
N SER A 6 -2.90 -15.30 -10.76
CA SER A 6 -1.80 -15.95 -10.08
C SER A 6 -2.28 -16.73 -8.86
N GLU A 7 -1.61 -17.84 -8.60
CA GLU A 7 -1.81 -18.66 -7.43
C GLU A 7 -0.44 -19.05 -6.88
N TYR A 8 -0.23 -18.85 -5.58
CA TYR A 8 1.03 -19.09 -4.90
C TYR A 8 0.79 -19.86 -3.61
N ASP A 9 1.56 -20.93 -3.46
CA ASP A 9 1.75 -21.62 -2.19
C ASP A 9 3.17 -21.34 -1.69
N TYR A 10 3.28 -20.77 -0.50
CA TYR A 10 4.56 -20.47 0.13
C TYR A 10 4.80 -21.42 1.30
N THR A 11 6.01 -21.96 1.36
CA THR A 11 6.51 -22.70 2.51
C THR A 11 7.63 -21.91 3.19
N ASP A 12 7.74 -22.03 4.51
CA ASP A 12 8.79 -21.39 5.30
C ASP A 12 8.89 -19.84 5.14
N GLN A 13 7.76 -19.18 4.88
CA GLN A 13 7.71 -17.73 4.80
C GLN A 13 8.19 -17.10 6.11
N GLN A 14 9.17 -16.20 6.04
CA GLN A 14 9.69 -15.52 7.22
C GLN A 14 8.80 -14.37 7.66
N GLN A 15 8.42 -14.38 8.94
CA GLN A 15 7.64 -13.29 9.57
C GLN A 15 8.36 -12.78 10.81
N GLN A 16 8.48 -11.45 10.94
CA GLN A 16 9.03 -10.81 12.14
C GLN A 16 7.91 -10.43 13.09
N ILE A 17 7.99 -10.89 14.33
CA ILE A 17 6.97 -10.65 15.36
C ILE A 17 7.66 -10.21 16.65
N ILE A 18 7.03 -9.29 17.37
CA ILE A 18 7.46 -8.92 18.72
C ILE A 18 6.85 -9.90 19.72
N VAL A 19 7.69 -10.64 20.40
CA VAL A 19 7.29 -11.62 21.40
C VAL A 19 7.86 -11.29 22.79
N VAL A 20 7.21 -11.81 23.82
CA VAL A 20 7.76 -11.80 25.17
C VAL A 20 8.75 -12.95 25.33
N THR A 21 9.96 -12.64 25.72
CA THR A 21 11.00 -13.64 25.99
C THR A 21 10.79 -14.32 27.35
N GLN A 22 11.57 -15.37 27.63
CA GLN A 22 11.53 -16.03 28.94
C GLN A 22 11.91 -15.12 30.11
N SER A 23 12.75 -14.10 29.85
CA SER A 23 13.11 -13.08 30.85
C SER A 23 12.05 -12.00 31.04
N GLY A 24 10.91 -12.06 30.33
CA GLY A 24 9.86 -11.07 30.38
C GLY A 24 10.12 -9.83 29.51
N SER A 25 11.20 -9.77 28.76
CA SER A 25 11.53 -8.65 27.88
C SER A 25 10.85 -8.79 26.51
N LEU A 26 10.57 -7.68 25.84
CA LEU A 26 10.14 -7.67 24.44
C LEU A 26 11.33 -7.89 23.51
N ALA A 27 11.17 -8.76 22.52
CA ALA A 27 12.16 -8.97 21.47
C ALA A 27 11.48 -9.21 20.12
N GLY A 28 11.98 -8.55 19.08
CA GLY A 28 11.65 -8.89 17.70
C GLY A 28 12.35 -10.20 17.34
N LYS A 29 11.59 -11.19 16.88
CA LYS A 29 12.11 -12.47 16.40
C LYS A 29 11.53 -12.81 15.05
N THR A 30 12.35 -13.38 14.19
CA THR A 30 11.91 -13.94 12.91
C THR A 30 11.51 -15.39 13.11
N PHE A 31 10.33 -15.74 12.60
CA PHE A 31 9.80 -17.09 12.61
C PHE A 31 9.47 -17.50 11.19
N ASN A 32 9.55 -18.78 10.89
CA ASN A 32 8.98 -19.33 9.68
C ASN A 32 7.48 -19.54 9.93
N ALA A 33 6.64 -18.83 9.13
CA ALA A 33 5.25 -19.21 8.96
C ALA A 33 5.26 -20.50 8.15
N GLY A 34 4.65 -21.58 8.66
CA GLY A 34 4.76 -22.89 8.03
C GLY A 34 4.32 -22.87 6.57
N GLU A 35 3.05 -22.57 6.31
CA GLU A 35 2.48 -22.52 4.97
C GLU A 35 1.55 -21.31 4.84
N SER A 36 1.56 -20.67 3.67
CA SER A 36 0.61 -19.63 3.31
C SER A 36 0.22 -19.74 1.83
N GLU A 37 -0.98 -19.28 1.51
CA GLU A 37 -1.49 -19.26 0.15
C GLU A 37 -1.90 -17.85 -0.25
N MET A 38 -1.82 -17.59 -1.53
CA MET A 38 -2.30 -16.36 -2.14
C MET A 38 -2.87 -16.67 -3.52
N THR A 39 -4.08 -16.18 -3.80
CA THR A 39 -4.61 -16.06 -5.16
C THR A 39 -4.75 -14.60 -5.51
N GLY A 40 -4.53 -14.25 -6.76
CA GLY A 40 -4.59 -12.86 -7.20
C GLY A 40 -5.06 -12.70 -8.63
N PHE A 41 -5.73 -11.58 -8.88
CA PHE A 41 -6.09 -11.13 -10.22
C PHE A 41 -5.61 -9.70 -10.41
N GLU A 42 -4.97 -9.43 -11.54
CA GLU A 42 -4.50 -8.13 -11.94
C GLU A 42 -5.06 -7.75 -13.30
N LEU A 43 -5.49 -6.49 -13.44
CA LEU A 43 -5.94 -5.90 -14.69
C LEU A 43 -5.24 -4.56 -14.89
N GLU A 44 -4.54 -4.41 -16.01
CA GLU A 44 -3.93 -3.15 -16.43
C GLU A 44 -4.55 -2.70 -17.75
N THR A 45 -5.01 -1.47 -17.80
CA THR A 45 -5.63 -0.89 -18.99
C THR A 45 -5.08 0.51 -19.24
N LYS A 46 -4.73 0.77 -20.50
CA LYS A 46 -4.46 2.12 -21.01
C LYS A 46 -5.40 2.38 -22.17
N TYR A 47 -6.13 3.46 -22.11
CA TYR A 47 -7.10 3.87 -23.11
C TYR A 47 -6.85 5.30 -23.55
N ALA A 48 -6.50 5.48 -24.82
CA ALA A 48 -6.42 6.79 -25.46
C ALA A 48 -7.85 7.27 -25.79
N ILE A 49 -8.27 8.37 -25.17
CA ILE A 49 -9.56 9.02 -25.46
C ILE A 49 -9.42 9.85 -26.73
N THR A 50 -8.31 10.58 -26.83
CA THR A 50 -7.86 11.35 -27.99
C THR A 50 -6.38 11.15 -28.17
N ASP A 51 -5.78 11.73 -29.22
CA ASP A 51 -4.33 11.68 -29.45
C ASP A 51 -3.54 12.27 -28.27
N ASN A 52 -4.14 13.22 -27.53
CA ASN A 52 -3.48 13.96 -26.46
C ASN A 52 -3.98 13.56 -25.07
N THR A 53 -4.95 12.66 -24.96
CA THR A 53 -5.62 12.35 -23.67
C THR A 53 -5.75 10.85 -23.48
N GLN A 54 -5.31 10.36 -22.32
CA GLN A 54 -5.42 8.95 -21.94
C GLN A 54 -5.96 8.76 -20.52
N ILE A 55 -6.56 7.60 -20.32
CA ILE A 55 -6.86 7.03 -19.00
C ILE A 55 -6.02 5.78 -18.80
N ASP A 56 -5.35 5.71 -17.65
CA ASP A 56 -4.73 4.51 -17.13
C ASP A 56 -5.60 3.96 -16.00
N PHE A 57 -5.93 2.68 -16.04
CA PHE A 57 -6.65 1.99 -14.97
C PHE A 57 -5.95 0.69 -14.64
N ASN A 58 -5.60 0.53 -13.36
CA ASN A 58 -5.02 -0.67 -12.82
C ASN A 58 -5.90 -1.15 -11.66
N TYR A 59 -6.20 -2.44 -11.65
CA TYR A 59 -6.97 -3.10 -10.61
C TYR A 59 -6.21 -4.34 -10.14
N TYR A 60 -6.23 -4.58 -8.86
CA TYR A 60 -5.68 -5.73 -8.20
C TYR A 60 -6.70 -6.28 -7.20
N SER A 61 -6.86 -7.61 -7.17
CA SER A 61 -7.55 -8.28 -6.07
C SER A 61 -6.74 -9.47 -5.61
N SER A 62 -6.80 -9.77 -4.32
CA SER A 62 -6.15 -10.94 -3.74
C SER A 62 -6.96 -11.54 -2.61
N ASP A 63 -6.85 -12.85 -2.47
CA ASP A 63 -7.24 -13.59 -1.28
C ASP A 63 -5.99 -14.28 -0.74
N THR A 64 -5.72 -14.08 0.55
CA THR A 64 -4.49 -14.56 1.20
C THR A 64 -4.76 -15.14 2.56
N SER A 65 -4.12 -16.24 2.90
CA SER A 65 -4.22 -16.80 4.25
C SER A 65 -2.96 -17.54 4.69
N PHE A 66 -2.72 -17.56 6.00
CA PHE A 66 -1.76 -18.48 6.60
C PHE A 66 -2.41 -19.85 6.77
N LYS A 67 -1.98 -20.84 5.99
CA LYS A 67 -2.43 -22.25 6.13
C LYS A 67 -1.94 -22.87 7.44
N SER A 68 -0.73 -22.54 7.86
CA SER A 68 -0.12 -23.02 9.09
C SER A 68 0.87 -21.99 9.63
N PHE A 69 0.51 -21.30 10.72
CA PHE A 69 1.42 -20.38 11.39
C PHE A 69 1.24 -20.42 12.91
N VAL A 70 2.04 -21.24 13.59
CA VAL A 70 2.01 -21.40 15.04
C VAL A 70 3.37 -21.10 15.64
N ILE A 71 3.40 -20.31 16.72
CA ILE A 71 4.60 -20.03 17.51
C ILE A 71 4.44 -20.65 18.91
N PRO A 72 4.82 -21.91 19.09
CA PRO A 72 4.62 -22.62 20.35
C PRO A 72 5.52 -22.12 21.47
N THR A 73 6.63 -21.46 21.13
CA THR A 73 7.61 -20.90 22.08
C THR A 73 7.23 -19.53 22.61
N ALA A 74 6.23 -18.88 22.04
CA ALA A 74 5.65 -17.64 22.59
C ALA A 74 4.89 -17.92 23.89
N ARG A 75 4.74 -16.93 24.74
CA ARG A 75 4.02 -17.05 26.02
C ARG A 75 2.97 -15.95 26.14
N PRO A 76 1.67 -16.27 26.02
CA PRO A 76 1.13 -17.60 25.63
C PRO A 76 1.51 -17.98 24.19
N PRO A 77 1.39 -19.27 23.81
CA PRO A 77 1.55 -19.70 22.41
C PRO A 77 0.66 -18.88 21.48
N LEU A 78 1.18 -18.53 20.29
CA LEU A 78 0.45 -17.75 19.29
C LEU A 78 0.09 -18.65 18.11
N ASN A 79 -1.13 -18.52 17.63
CA ASN A 79 -1.61 -19.21 16.45
C ASN A 79 -2.27 -18.18 15.51
N PHE A 80 -1.74 -18.06 14.30
CA PHE A 80 -2.21 -17.15 13.25
C PHE A 80 -2.76 -17.91 12.02
N THR A 81 -2.90 -19.23 12.13
CA THR A 81 -3.48 -20.08 11.08
C THR A 81 -4.89 -19.59 10.75
N GLY A 82 -5.19 -19.42 9.48
CA GLY A 82 -6.45 -18.90 8.97
C GLY A 82 -6.51 -17.36 8.90
N ASN A 83 -5.53 -16.65 9.48
CA ASN A 83 -5.48 -15.20 9.37
C ASN A 83 -5.05 -14.76 7.97
N GLN A 84 -5.54 -13.61 7.53
CA GLN A 84 -5.09 -12.91 6.34
C GLN A 84 -3.60 -12.56 6.47
N MET A 85 -2.84 -12.65 5.39
CA MET A 85 -1.46 -12.19 5.36
C MET A 85 -1.41 -10.67 5.57
N ASN A 86 -0.40 -10.23 6.28
CA ASN A 86 -0.22 -8.79 6.53
C ASN A 86 0.11 -8.02 5.23
N TYR A 87 -0.37 -6.78 5.15
CA TYR A 87 -0.24 -5.87 4.00
C TYR A 87 -0.90 -6.38 2.70
N SER A 88 -1.90 -7.23 2.79
CA SER A 88 -2.60 -7.83 1.66
C SER A 88 -4.06 -7.38 1.63
N PRO A 89 -4.39 -6.21 1.08
CA PRO A 89 -5.79 -5.80 0.91
C PRO A 89 -6.49 -6.73 -0.08
N GLU A 90 -7.80 -6.96 0.11
CA GLU A 90 -8.59 -7.77 -0.81
C GLU A 90 -8.71 -7.14 -2.18
N SER A 91 -8.73 -5.81 -2.26
CA SER A 91 -8.69 -5.08 -3.52
C SER A 91 -7.92 -3.76 -3.43
N ALA A 92 -7.38 -3.34 -4.56
CA ALA A 92 -6.82 -2.01 -4.76
C ALA A 92 -6.98 -1.59 -6.21
N TYR A 93 -7.16 -0.29 -6.46
CA TYR A 93 -7.15 0.23 -7.82
C TYR A 93 -6.51 1.60 -7.90
N ASN A 94 -6.04 1.91 -9.09
CA ASN A 94 -5.58 3.23 -9.47
C ASN A 94 -6.23 3.62 -10.79
N ILE A 95 -6.77 4.83 -10.85
CA ILE A 95 -7.22 5.45 -12.09
C ILE A 95 -6.48 6.77 -12.27
N ALA A 96 -5.95 7.00 -13.46
CA ALA A 96 -5.27 8.25 -13.77
C ALA A 96 -5.71 8.78 -15.14
N PHE A 97 -6.03 10.05 -15.17
CA PHE A 97 -6.30 10.82 -16.37
C PHE A 97 -5.08 11.70 -16.66
N THR A 98 -4.59 11.64 -17.89
CA THR A 98 -3.49 12.47 -18.35
C THR A 98 -3.86 13.12 -19.66
N THR A 99 -3.73 14.44 -19.75
CA THR A 99 -3.92 15.18 -21.01
C THR A 99 -2.75 16.13 -21.26
N VAL A 100 -2.36 16.21 -22.51
CA VAL A 100 -1.32 17.09 -23.04
C VAL A 100 -2.00 18.16 -23.88
N SER A 101 -1.57 19.42 -23.80
CA SER A 101 -2.10 20.47 -24.67
C SER A 101 -1.72 20.24 -26.15
N ASP A 102 -2.50 20.78 -27.08
CA ASP A 102 -2.27 20.62 -28.53
C ASP A 102 -0.89 21.13 -29.01
N ASP A 103 -0.30 22.05 -28.27
CA ASP A 103 1.03 22.61 -28.52
C ASP A 103 2.15 21.89 -27.73
N ASP A 104 1.84 20.75 -27.10
CA ASP A 104 2.73 19.97 -26.24
C ASP A 104 3.35 20.72 -25.05
N SER A 105 2.90 21.96 -24.82
CA SER A 105 3.51 22.86 -23.84
C SER A 105 3.02 22.65 -22.42
N SER A 106 1.97 21.83 -22.19
CA SER A 106 1.47 21.58 -20.84
C SER A 106 0.89 20.18 -20.69
N ILE A 107 1.02 19.65 -19.47
CA ILE A 107 0.53 18.33 -19.08
C ILE A 107 -0.29 18.49 -17.79
N LEU A 108 -1.54 18.05 -17.83
CA LEU A 108 -2.37 17.86 -16.66
C LEU A 108 -2.47 16.36 -16.35
N ARG A 109 -2.22 15.99 -15.09
CA ARG A 109 -2.46 14.64 -14.61
C ARG A 109 -3.28 14.68 -13.34
N VAL A 110 -4.36 13.90 -13.31
CA VAL A 110 -5.20 13.64 -12.14
C VAL A 110 -5.18 12.14 -11.88
N ALA A 111 -4.87 11.73 -10.67
CA ALA A 111 -4.84 10.33 -10.31
C ALA A 111 -5.57 10.10 -8.99
N TYR A 112 -6.29 8.99 -8.88
CA TYR A 112 -6.92 8.51 -7.67
C TYR A 112 -6.51 7.06 -7.43
N SER A 113 -6.05 6.78 -6.21
CA SER A 113 -5.68 5.45 -5.76
C SER A 113 -6.58 5.06 -4.59
N TYR A 114 -7.16 3.89 -4.66
CA TYR A 114 -7.93 3.28 -3.59
C TYR A 114 -7.27 2.00 -3.12
N LYS A 115 -7.35 1.73 -1.85
CA LYS A 115 -6.93 0.48 -1.24
C LYS A 115 -7.96 0.07 -0.21
N ASP A 116 -8.35 -1.21 -0.26
CA ASP A 116 -9.25 -1.81 0.70
C ASP A 116 -8.58 -1.97 2.07
N GLU A 117 -9.34 -2.30 3.09
CA GLU A 117 -8.82 -2.53 4.43
C GLU A 117 -7.84 -3.71 4.45
N TYR A 118 -6.87 -3.64 5.36
CA TYR A 118 -5.90 -4.72 5.53
C TYR A 118 -5.25 -4.67 6.91
N PHE A 119 -4.69 -5.79 7.32
CA PHE A 119 -3.91 -5.88 8.56
C PHE A 119 -2.41 -5.66 8.30
N MET A 120 -1.73 -5.04 9.26
CA MET A 120 -0.30 -4.74 9.18
C MET A 120 0.57 -5.70 10.00
N ASP A 121 -0.05 -6.62 10.74
CA ASP A 121 0.62 -7.73 11.41
C ASP A 121 -0.18 -9.06 11.27
N PRO A 122 0.48 -10.21 11.45
CA PRO A 122 -0.16 -11.50 11.25
C PRO A 122 -1.28 -11.84 12.24
N SER A 123 -1.44 -11.08 13.32
CA SER A 123 -2.47 -11.38 14.34
C SER A 123 -3.87 -10.95 13.93
N ASN A 124 -4.01 -10.16 12.86
CA ASN A 124 -5.25 -9.59 12.37
C ASN A 124 -6.09 -8.89 13.47
N ARG A 125 -5.42 -8.24 14.42
CA ARG A 125 -6.10 -7.48 15.46
C ARG A 125 -6.49 -6.09 14.96
N TYR A 126 -7.60 -5.57 15.44
CA TYR A 126 -8.10 -4.23 15.09
C TYR A 126 -7.01 -3.13 15.22
N ILE A 127 -6.14 -3.23 16.23
CA ILE A 127 -5.04 -2.27 16.42
C ILE A 127 -4.05 -2.23 15.25
N SER A 128 -3.90 -3.35 14.52
CA SER A 128 -3.05 -3.45 13.33
C SER A 128 -3.80 -3.23 12.02
N MET A 129 -5.10 -3.00 12.07
CA MET A 129 -5.92 -2.79 10.88
C MET A 129 -5.75 -1.36 10.36
N GLN A 130 -5.65 -1.22 9.07
CA GLN A 130 -5.85 0.01 8.31
C GLN A 130 -7.19 -0.10 7.60
N ASP A 131 -8.10 0.83 7.88
CA ASP A 131 -9.37 0.93 7.16
C ASP A 131 -9.12 1.26 5.68
N SER A 132 -10.08 0.95 4.84
CA SER A 132 -10.01 1.33 3.42
C SER A 132 -9.84 2.84 3.24
N TYR A 133 -9.07 3.24 2.25
CA TYR A 133 -8.81 4.65 2.00
C TYR A 133 -8.57 4.96 0.53
N GLY A 134 -8.77 6.24 0.18
CA GLY A 134 -8.55 6.74 -1.17
C GLY A 134 -7.80 8.07 -1.21
N VAL A 135 -6.79 8.15 -2.07
CA VAL A 135 -5.90 9.30 -2.18
C VAL A 135 -5.94 9.88 -3.60
N ALA A 136 -6.26 11.16 -3.71
CA ALA A 136 -6.18 11.91 -4.96
C ALA A 136 -4.87 12.68 -5.06
N ASN A 137 -4.28 12.68 -6.26
CA ASN A 137 -3.11 13.47 -6.60
C ASN A 137 -3.38 14.24 -7.90
N VAL A 138 -2.95 15.49 -7.95
CA VAL A 138 -3.12 16.34 -9.13
C VAL A 138 -1.77 17.01 -9.44
N SER A 139 -1.40 17.08 -10.69
CA SER A 139 -0.26 17.87 -11.13
C SER A 139 -0.52 18.54 -12.47
N TYR A 140 -0.05 19.77 -12.60
CA TYR A 140 -0.02 20.52 -13.84
C TYR A 140 1.41 20.95 -14.11
N THR A 141 1.95 20.59 -15.26
CA THR A 141 3.28 20.99 -15.71
C THR A 141 3.15 21.88 -16.93
N LYS A 142 3.81 23.03 -16.94
CA LYS A 142 3.93 23.93 -18.07
C LYS A 142 5.41 24.05 -18.50
N TYR A 143 5.67 23.82 -19.76
CA TYR A 143 6.93 24.09 -20.41
C TYR A 143 6.87 25.48 -21.06
N PHE A 144 7.74 26.37 -20.64
CA PHE A 144 7.81 27.73 -21.20
C PHE A 144 8.80 27.80 -22.37
N THR A 145 9.86 27.04 -22.27
CA THR A 145 10.88 26.81 -23.30
C THR A 145 11.44 25.40 -23.10
N ASP A 146 12.31 24.95 -23.98
CA ASP A 146 13.01 23.66 -23.86
C ASP A 146 13.80 23.54 -22.54
N ASP A 147 14.25 24.68 -21.99
CA ASP A 147 15.07 24.73 -20.78
C ASP A 147 14.27 25.02 -19.50
N TRP A 148 13.05 25.56 -19.61
CA TRP A 148 12.27 26.00 -18.47
C TRP A 148 10.92 25.31 -18.36
N LYS A 149 10.66 24.72 -17.21
CA LYS A 149 9.33 24.19 -16.85
C LYS A 149 8.94 24.58 -15.42
N MET A 150 7.65 24.67 -15.19
CA MET A 150 7.04 24.80 -13.87
C MET A 150 6.04 23.68 -13.68
N LYS A 151 6.05 23.06 -12.50
CA LYS A 151 5.05 22.09 -12.07
C LYS A 151 4.38 22.57 -10.80
N ILE A 152 3.06 22.65 -10.83
CA ILE A 152 2.23 22.83 -9.65
C ILE A 152 1.64 21.48 -9.30
N PHE A 153 1.66 21.09 -8.04
CA PHE A 153 1.15 19.78 -7.65
C PHE A 153 0.43 19.82 -6.30
N CYS A 154 -0.49 18.90 -6.16
CA CYS A 154 -1.13 18.54 -4.92
C CYS A 154 -0.98 17.01 -4.74
N THR A 155 -0.36 16.58 -3.66
CA THR A 155 -0.33 15.19 -3.25
C THR A 155 -1.24 15.00 -2.04
N ASN A 156 -1.94 13.86 -1.99
CA ASN A 156 -2.97 13.60 -1.01
C ASN A 156 -3.99 14.77 -0.94
N CYS A 157 -4.55 15.15 -2.09
CA CYS A 157 -5.49 16.29 -2.17
C CYS A 157 -6.78 16.03 -1.39
N THR A 158 -7.14 14.78 -1.16
CA THR A 158 -8.25 14.34 -0.30
C THR A 158 -7.99 14.59 1.19
N ASP A 159 -6.74 14.89 1.57
CA ASP A 159 -6.27 15.04 2.96
C ASP A 159 -6.55 13.80 3.82
N GLU A 160 -6.41 12.62 3.21
CA GLU A 160 -6.68 11.35 3.85
C GLU A 160 -5.63 11.01 4.90
N ILE A 161 -6.07 10.57 6.07
CA ILE A 161 -5.19 10.15 7.17
C ILE A 161 -5.18 8.62 7.22
N TYR A 162 -4.09 8.01 6.78
CA TYR A 162 -3.93 6.58 6.78
C TYR A 162 -2.58 6.15 7.35
N LYS A 163 -2.57 4.96 7.96
CA LYS A 163 -1.34 4.38 8.53
C LYS A 163 -0.49 3.79 7.41
N THR A 164 0.81 3.95 7.52
CA THR A 164 1.81 3.30 6.65
C THR A 164 2.47 2.12 7.33
N GLN A 165 2.47 2.13 8.66
CA GLN A 165 3.03 1.06 9.48
C GLN A 165 2.41 1.07 10.87
N VAL A 166 2.29 -0.10 11.46
CA VAL A 166 1.96 -0.30 12.87
C VAL A 166 3.03 -1.18 13.51
N THR A 167 3.52 -0.79 14.68
CA THR A 167 4.30 -1.66 15.55
C THR A 167 3.42 -2.08 16.71
N THR A 168 3.01 -3.33 16.76
CA THR A 168 2.15 -3.86 17.82
C THR A 168 2.98 -4.39 18.98
N PHE A 169 2.47 -4.20 20.20
CA PHE A 169 3.08 -4.73 21.42
C PHE A 169 2.30 -5.96 21.91
N ALA A 170 3.01 -6.89 22.54
CA ALA A 170 2.39 -8.08 23.11
C ALA A 170 1.38 -7.73 24.20
N ILE A 171 0.31 -8.52 24.31
CA ILE A 171 -0.79 -8.34 25.26
C ILE A 171 -0.34 -8.10 26.71
N PRO A 172 0.68 -8.81 27.28
CA PRO A 172 1.17 -8.58 28.63
C PRO A 172 1.65 -7.15 28.93
N TYR A 173 1.93 -6.36 27.86
CA TYR A 173 2.34 -4.95 27.95
C TYR A 173 1.25 -3.99 27.50
N GLY A 174 -0.03 -4.37 27.71
CA GLY A 174 -1.19 -3.54 27.44
C GLY A 174 -1.75 -3.67 26.01
N GLY A 175 -1.16 -4.52 25.17
CA GLY A 175 -1.69 -4.80 23.81
C GLY A 175 -1.70 -3.57 22.88
N GLY A 176 -0.97 -2.52 23.23
CA GLY A 176 -0.93 -1.27 22.48
C GLY A 176 -0.12 -1.37 21.17
N GLY A 177 -0.05 -0.27 20.45
CA GLY A 177 0.74 -0.16 19.21
C GLY A 177 1.19 1.28 18.98
N ARG A 178 2.21 1.42 18.13
CA ARG A 178 2.63 2.71 17.59
C ARG A 178 2.24 2.76 16.13
N ASN A 179 1.48 3.78 15.75
CA ASN A 179 1.07 4.05 14.39
C ASN A 179 2.01 5.06 13.73
N TYR A 180 2.36 4.81 12.48
CA TYR A 180 3.04 5.76 11.60
C TYR A 180 2.07 6.11 10.48
N TYR A 181 1.91 7.40 10.22
CA TYR A 181 0.96 7.90 9.26
C TYR A 181 1.65 8.41 8.00
N ALA A 182 0.93 8.39 6.90
CA ALA A 182 1.36 9.02 5.66
C ALA A 182 1.40 10.55 5.81
N ASN A 183 2.05 11.22 4.85
CA ASN A 183 2.05 12.67 4.80
C ASN A 183 0.63 13.20 4.55
N ALA A 184 0.25 14.25 5.29
CA ALA A 184 -0.95 15.04 5.01
C ALA A 184 -0.89 15.66 3.61
N ARG A 185 -1.98 16.28 3.18
CA ARG A 185 -2.02 17.02 1.91
C ARG A 185 -0.85 17.98 1.77
N ARG A 186 -0.20 17.92 0.61
CA ARG A 186 0.90 18.81 0.25
C ARG A 186 0.61 19.48 -1.07
N ILE A 187 0.71 20.81 -1.09
CA ILE A 187 0.63 21.61 -2.31
C ILE A 187 2.01 22.23 -2.52
N GLY A 188 2.52 22.20 -3.72
CA GLY A 188 3.84 22.73 -4.03
C GLY A 188 3.98 23.21 -5.45
N VAL A 189 5.05 23.98 -5.66
CA VAL A 189 5.51 24.45 -6.97
C VAL A 189 6.95 24.04 -7.12
N GLU A 190 7.29 23.49 -8.28
CA GLU A 190 8.64 23.14 -8.69
C GLU A 190 8.97 23.91 -9.96
N ILE A 191 10.11 24.60 -9.97
CA ILE A 191 10.62 25.29 -11.15
C ILE A 191 11.95 24.61 -11.52
N THR A 192 12.07 24.16 -12.76
CA THR A 192 13.28 23.50 -13.27
C THR A 192 13.85 24.32 -14.41
N LYS A 193 15.17 24.54 -14.37
CA LYS A 193 15.95 25.07 -15.48
C LYS A 193 17.04 24.07 -15.83
N THR A 194 17.15 23.71 -17.10
CA THR A 194 18.26 22.92 -17.67
C THR A 194 19.31 23.89 -18.24
N PHE A 195 20.59 23.58 -18.09
CA PHE A 195 21.71 24.41 -18.57
C PHE A 195 22.51 23.68 -19.65
#